data_c5f8403bac73cd7893e138e3eb494744
#
_entry.id   c5f8403bac73cd7893e138e3eb494744
#
_cell.length_a   1.000
_cell.length_b   1.000
_cell.length_c   1.000
_cell.angle_alpha   90.00
_cell.angle_beta   90.00
_cell.angle_gamma   90.00
#
_symmetry.space_group_name_H-M   'P 1'
#
loop_
_entity.id
_entity.type
_entity.pdbx_description
1 polymer ?
#
loop_
_entity_poly.entity_id
_entity_poly.type
_entity_poly.pdbx_seq_one_letter_code
_entity_poly.pdbx_strand_id
1 'polypeptide(L)'
;MDDNELPIIDAHHHFWDLSLGRHPWLRPDVLIPFRYGDYSAIKKNFMPEDYRAVTGHHRVVASVTMEGEWEEDDPVEETRWMMEIVAKHGTPAAHVARAFLHRDDVEEVLAGHTAYPLVRGIRHKPVAAPAPDKVERGAPASMSDPVWRRGYALLARYGLHYELQAPWWHVDELLDLIDAHPDTPVVINHTFLPADRSPEGIAGWRQALKRAASAPQVSIKISGIGLPGRPWSLEDNRQIILDTIEIFGVDRCLFASNFPVDGLCGSFETIYDGFKEATRDLPRSDRLKLFHDNAIRVYRLSFPTLA
;
A
#
# COMPACT_ATOMS: atom_id res chain seq x y z
N MET A 1 16.44 4.00 -25.10
CA MET A 1 16.95 3.98 -23.71
C MET A 1 16.43 2.72 -23.07
N ASP A 2 17.32 2.02 -22.41
CA ASP A 2 17.02 0.74 -21.80
C ASP A 2 15.98 0.92 -20.69
N ASP A 3 14.95 0.08 -20.65
CA ASP A 3 13.94 0.05 -19.57
C ASP A 3 14.57 -0.20 -18.19
N ASN A 4 15.77 -0.76 -18.14
CA ASN A 4 16.55 -0.96 -16.93
C ASN A 4 17.04 0.35 -16.29
N GLU A 5 17.13 1.45 -17.06
CA GLU A 5 17.51 2.76 -16.55
C GLU A 5 16.35 3.56 -15.92
N LEU A 6 15.10 3.08 -16.06
CA LEU A 6 13.95 3.76 -15.47
C LEU A 6 14.07 3.71 -13.93
N PRO A 7 14.19 4.87 -13.24
CA PRO A 7 14.27 4.86 -11.78
C PRO A 7 12.97 4.42 -11.19
N ILE A 8 13.05 3.65 -10.12
CA ILE A 8 11.90 3.11 -9.39
C ILE A 8 11.97 3.59 -7.94
N ILE A 9 10.86 4.15 -7.45
CA ILE A 9 10.58 4.24 -6.03
C ILE A 9 9.49 3.23 -5.73
N ASP A 10 9.86 2.13 -5.06
CA ASP A 10 8.90 1.11 -4.66
C ASP A 10 7.98 1.65 -3.57
N ALA A 11 6.73 1.94 -3.94
CA ALA A 11 5.79 2.66 -3.09
C ALA A 11 5.11 1.80 -2.01
N HIS A 12 5.43 0.50 -1.92
CA HIS A 12 4.84 -0.40 -0.93
C HIS A 12 5.63 -1.71 -0.81
N HIS A 13 6.34 -1.88 0.27
CA HIS A 13 6.90 -3.16 0.70
C HIS A 13 6.96 -3.23 2.23
N HIS A 14 7.41 -4.35 2.77
CA HIS A 14 7.54 -4.56 4.21
C HIS A 14 8.96 -5.01 4.56
N PHE A 15 9.38 -4.70 5.78
CA PHE A 15 10.45 -5.38 6.46
C PHE A 15 9.89 -6.09 7.70
N TRP A 16 10.46 -7.22 8.05
CA TRP A 16 10.23 -7.89 9.32
C TRP A 16 11.41 -8.75 9.74
N ASP A 17 11.67 -8.75 11.04
CA ASP A 17 12.58 -9.65 11.72
C ASP A 17 11.78 -10.53 12.69
N LEU A 18 11.61 -11.79 12.34
CA LEU A 18 10.79 -12.72 13.13
C LEU A 18 11.46 -13.11 14.46
N SER A 19 12.78 -12.87 14.61
CA SER A 19 13.48 -13.08 15.87
C SER A 19 13.01 -12.14 16.98
N LEU A 20 12.42 -11.00 16.63
CA LEU A 20 11.83 -10.05 17.56
C LEU A 20 10.48 -10.53 18.15
N GLY A 21 9.83 -11.51 17.50
CA GLY A 21 8.53 -12.03 17.93
C GLY A 21 7.35 -11.06 17.78
N ARG A 22 7.54 -9.92 17.10
CA ARG A 22 6.60 -8.81 17.06
C ARG A 22 5.55 -8.88 15.94
N HIS A 23 5.57 -9.90 15.09
CA HIS A 23 4.61 -10.08 14.00
C HIS A 23 3.76 -11.34 14.28
N PRO A 24 2.62 -11.21 15.00
CA PRO A 24 1.83 -12.37 15.45
C PRO A 24 1.38 -13.29 14.32
N TRP A 25 0.98 -12.70 13.17
CA TRP A 25 0.47 -13.44 12.02
C TRP A 25 1.56 -14.26 11.29
N LEU A 26 2.85 -13.93 11.49
CA LEU A 26 3.99 -14.65 10.90
C LEU A 26 4.57 -15.74 11.84
N ARG A 27 4.03 -15.92 13.03
CA ARG A 27 4.45 -17.02 13.92
C ARG A 27 4.24 -18.37 13.24
N PRO A 28 5.12 -19.37 13.47
CA PRO A 28 5.07 -20.66 12.76
C PRO A 28 3.74 -21.40 12.91
N ASP A 29 3.12 -21.30 14.08
CA ASP A 29 1.89 -21.98 14.49
C ASP A 29 0.60 -21.21 14.17
N VAL A 30 0.71 -19.99 13.62
CA VAL A 30 -0.45 -19.12 13.29
C VAL A 30 -0.78 -19.24 11.81
N LEU A 31 -2.01 -19.55 11.48
CA LEU A 31 -2.57 -19.49 10.13
C LEU A 31 -3.80 -18.60 10.16
N ILE A 32 -3.81 -17.57 9.31
CA ILE A 32 -4.96 -16.70 9.11
C ILE A 32 -5.50 -16.90 7.69
N PRO A 33 -6.78 -16.59 7.42
CA PRO A 33 -7.28 -16.48 6.06
C PRO A 33 -6.44 -15.44 5.29
N PHE A 34 -5.75 -15.89 4.24
CA PHE A 34 -4.85 -15.04 3.48
C PHE A 34 -5.23 -15.02 2.01
N ARG A 35 -5.16 -13.84 1.38
CA ARG A 35 -5.65 -13.65 0.00
C ARG A 35 -4.97 -14.53 -1.06
N TYR A 36 -3.73 -14.97 -0.79
CA TYR A 36 -2.98 -15.87 -1.68
C TYR A 36 -2.99 -17.33 -1.22
N GLY A 37 -3.75 -17.67 -0.18
CA GLY A 37 -3.79 -19.01 0.39
C GLY A 37 -2.64 -19.25 1.37
N ASP A 38 -1.87 -20.33 1.18
CA ASP A 38 -0.72 -20.63 2.04
C ASP A 38 0.37 -19.56 1.89
N TYR A 39 0.72 -18.94 3.02
CA TYR A 39 1.76 -17.91 3.09
C TYR A 39 3.00 -18.33 3.88
N SER A 40 3.17 -19.63 4.10
CA SER A 40 4.30 -20.18 4.87
C SER A 40 5.66 -19.77 4.31
N ALA A 41 5.76 -19.58 2.99
CA ALA A 41 7.01 -19.20 2.33
C ALA A 41 7.56 -17.82 2.73
N ILE A 42 6.71 -16.92 3.27
CA ILE A 42 7.13 -15.61 3.75
C ILE A 42 7.33 -15.54 5.27
N LYS A 43 7.14 -16.66 6.00
CA LYS A 43 7.45 -16.77 7.43
C LYS A 43 8.94 -16.94 7.66
N LYS A 44 9.71 -15.95 7.24
CA LYS A 44 11.16 -15.83 7.40
C LYS A 44 11.53 -14.36 7.47
N ASN A 45 12.70 -14.04 8.01
CA ASN A 45 13.17 -12.66 8.01
C ASN A 45 13.18 -12.09 6.59
N PHE A 46 12.80 -10.83 6.47
CA PHE A 46 12.91 -10.07 5.25
C PHE A 46 13.41 -8.65 5.57
N MET A 47 14.70 -8.46 5.40
CA MET A 47 15.44 -7.28 5.81
C MET A 47 15.97 -6.50 4.60
N PRO A 48 16.57 -5.32 4.78
CA PRO A 48 17.08 -4.52 3.65
C PRO A 48 18.04 -5.25 2.70
N GLU A 49 18.84 -6.21 3.21
CA GLU A 49 19.72 -7.04 2.38
C GLU A 49 18.90 -7.98 1.49
N ASP A 50 17.87 -8.63 2.05
CA ASP A 50 16.98 -9.52 1.31
C ASP A 50 16.22 -8.73 0.23
N TYR A 51 15.73 -7.53 0.60
CA TYR A 51 15.06 -6.64 -0.34
C TYR A 51 15.98 -6.26 -1.51
N ARG A 52 17.22 -5.82 -1.23
CA ARG A 52 18.19 -5.51 -2.30
C ARG A 52 18.50 -6.71 -3.17
N ALA A 53 18.55 -7.90 -2.60
CA ALA A 53 18.81 -9.12 -3.35
C ALA A 53 17.69 -9.48 -4.33
N VAL A 54 16.41 -9.17 -3.99
CA VAL A 54 15.28 -9.49 -4.86
C VAL A 54 14.98 -8.44 -5.93
N THR A 55 15.53 -7.22 -5.83
CA THR A 55 15.30 -6.15 -6.83
C THR A 55 15.95 -6.43 -8.18
N GLY A 56 16.90 -7.36 -8.24
CA GLY A 56 17.53 -7.84 -9.48
C GLY A 56 18.16 -6.72 -10.31
N HIS A 57 17.84 -6.68 -11.59
CA HIS A 57 18.35 -5.68 -12.53
C HIS A 57 17.63 -4.33 -12.47
N HIS A 58 16.57 -4.21 -11.66
CA HIS A 58 15.80 -2.98 -11.58
C HIS A 58 16.53 -1.88 -10.80
N ARG A 59 16.50 -0.66 -11.35
CA ARG A 59 17.08 0.52 -10.70
C ARG A 59 16.14 1.06 -9.63
N VAL A 60 16.05 0.38 -8.48
CA VAL A 60 15.31 0.88 -7.31
C VAL A 60 16.17 1.93 -6.61
N VAL A 61 15.74 3.19 -6.64
CA VAL A 61 16.48 4.33 -6.07
C VAL A 61 16.02 4.69 -4.67
N ALA A 62 14.79 4.32 -4.31
CA ALA A 62 14.23 4.48 -2.97
C ALA A 62 13.04 3.54 -2.77
N SER A 63 12.56 3.46 -1.54
CA SER A 63 11.40 2.64 -1.20
C SER A 63 10.61 3.23 -0.04
N VAL A 64 9.35 2.82 0.07
CA VAL A 64 8.43 3.16 1.15
C VAL A 64 7.93 1.89 1.81
N THR A 65 8.16 1.76 3.12
CA THR A 65 7.64 0.63 3.89
C THR A 65 6.25 0.91 4.43
N MET A 66 5.47 -0.15 4.49
CA MET A 66 4.19 -0.20 5.18
C MET A 66 4.35 -0.94 6.50
N GLU A 67 3.53 -0.58 7.50
CA GLU A 67 3.39 -1.35 8.73
C GLU A 67 3.23 -2.85 8.43
N GLY A 68 3.85 -3.69 9.27
CA GLY A 68 3.87 -5.15 9.08
C GLY A 68 2.89 -5.92 9.99
N GLU A 69 1.87 -5.24 10.52
CA GLU A 69 0.98 -5.79 11.56
C GLU A 69 1.76 -6.21 12.82
N TRP A 70 2.58 -5.26 13.30
CA TRP A 70 3.27 -5.36 14.59
C TRP A 70 2.30 -5.58 15.75
N GLU A 71 2.75 -6.15 16.86
CA GLU A 71 1.90 -6.32 18.05
C GLU A 71 1.26 -4.99 18.50
N GLU A 72 0.06 -5.09 19.10
CA GLU A 72 -0.81 -3.94 19.33
C GLU A 72 -0.51 -3.18 20.63
N ASP A 73 0.35 -3.73 21.48
CA ASP A 73 0.68 -3.18 22.79
C ASP A 73 1.45 -1.87 22.73
N ASP A 74 2.30 -1.67 21.72
CA ASP A 74 2.99 -0.40 21.43
C ASP A 74 3.07 -0.18 19.91
N PRO A 75 2.07 0.49 19.30
CA PRO A 75 2.07 0.75 17.86
C PRO A 75 3.24 1.60 17.37
N VAL A 76 3.87 2.41 18.23
CA VAL A 76 5.00 3.28 17.88
C VAL A 76 6.32 2.50 17.87
N GLU A 77 6.39 1.31 18.46
CA GLU A 77 7.60 0.49 18.51
C GLU A 77 8.09 0.10 17.11
N GLU A 78 7.20 -0.26 16.18
CA GLU A 78 7.58 -0.54 14.80
C GLU A 78 8.25 0.66 14.13
N THR A 79 7.74 1.87 14.36
CA THR A 79 8.37 3.09 13.84
C THR A 79 9.77 3.32 14.43
N ARG A 80 9.97 3.07 15.73
CA ARG A 80 11.30 3.15 16.35
C ARG A 80 12.27 2.15 15.74
N TRP A 81 11.84 0.91 15.59
CA TRP A 81 12.62 -0.12 14.91
C TRP A 81 12.93 0.24 13.45
N MET A 82 11.96 0.81 12.72
CA MET A 82 12.21 1.26 11.35
C MET A 82 13.25 2.39 11.28
N MET A 83 13.30 3.27 12.28
CA MET A 83 14.36 4.29 12.37
C MET A 83 15.75 3.68 12.58
N GLU A 84 15.87 2.58 13.34
CA GLU A 84 17.12 1.83 13.48
C GLU A 84 17.55 1.21 12.14
N ILE A 85 16.58 0.66 11.38
CA ILE A 85 16.82 0.15 10.02
C ILE A 85 17.35 1.25 9.12
N VAL A 86 16.72 2.43 9.12
CA VAL A 86 17.20 3.58 8.31
C VAL A 86 18.60 4.00 8.73
N ALA A 87 18.88 4.10 10.04
CA ALA A 87 20.20 4.49 10.53
C ALA A 87 21.30 3.52 10.08
N LYS A 88 20.99 2.22 10.01
CA LYS A 88 21.94 1.16 9.63
C LYS A 88 22.10 0.98 8.13
N HIS A 89 20.99 1.08 7.38
CA HIS A 89 20.93 0.64 5.97
C HIS A 89 20.62 1.77 4.98
N GLY A 90 20.24 2.97 5.44
CA GLY A 90 19.85 4.11 4.60
C GLY A 90 18.50 3.95 3.89
N THR A 91 17.69 2.98 4.28
CA THR A 91 16.37 2.67 3.69
C THR A 91 15.42 2.19 4.79
N PRO A 92 14.10 2.41 4.68
CA PRO A 92 13.35 3.07 3.60
C PRO A 92 13.47 4.60 3.61
N ALA A 93 12.98 5.26 2.55
CA ALA A 93 12.92 6.73 2.45
C ALA A 93 11.69 7.32 3.17
N ALA A 94 10.64 6.53 3.37
CA ALA A 94 9.45 6.85 4.16
C ALA A 94 8.82 5.58 4.74
N HIS A 95 8.02 5.77 5.79
CA HIS A 95 7.25 4.71 6.43
C HIS A 95 5.79 5.13 6.58
N VAL A 96 4.89 4.20 6.37
CA VAL A 96 3.47 4.32 6.70
C VAL A 96 3.21 3.43 7.92
N ALA A 97 2.92 4.07 9.02
CA ALA A 97 2.84 3.44 10.33
C ALA A 97 1.42 2.90 10.62
N ARG A 98 1.28 2.09 11.66
CA ARG A 98 0.01 1.55 12.13
C ARG A 98 -0.55 2.38 13.29
N ALA A 99 -1.82 2.76 13.19
CA ALA A 99 -2.57 3.30 14.32
C ALA A 99 -4.01 2.80 14.27
N PHE A 100 -4.54 2.39 15.42
CA PHE A 100 -5.93 1.92 15.54
C PHE A 100 -6.86 3.11 15.74
N LEU A 101 -7.47 3.60 14.65
CA LEU A 101 -8.26 4.84 14.64
C LEU A 101 -9.50 4.82 15.53
N HIS A 102 -9.93 3.64 15.99
CA HIS A 102 -11.07 3.47 16.88
C HIS A 102 -10.68 3.43 18.39
N ARG A 103 -9.39 3.49 18.72
CA ARG A 103 -8.92 3.43 20.12
C ARG A 103 -8.92 4.81 20.76
N ASP A 104 -9.06 4.82 22.09
CA ASP A 104 -9.07 6.07 22.87
C ASP A 104 -7.70 6.75 22.92
N ASP A 105 -6.60 5.99 22.78
CA ASP A 105 -5.22 6.47 22.79
C ASP A 105 -4.72 6.92 21.41
N VAL A 106 -5.56 6.94 20.38
CA VAL A 106 -5.16 7.20 18.99
C VAL A 106 -4.40 8.52 18.83
N GLU A 107 -4.80 9.58 19.53
CA GLU A 107 -4.13 10.89 19.42
C GLU A 107 -2.68 10.83 19.96
N GLU A 108 -2.46 10.13 21.06
CA GLU A 108 -1.12 9.91 21.63
C GLU A 108 -0.25 9.07 20.66
N VAL A 109 -0.80 8.02 20.07
CA VAL A 109 -0.12 7.18 19.08
C VAL A 109 0.27 7.99 17.85
N LEU A 110 -0.64 8.83 17.30
CA LEU A 110 -0.33 9.70 16.15
C LEU A 110 0.77 10.71 16.49
N ALA A 111 0.71 11.33 17.67
CA ALA A 111 1.76 12.24 18.14
C ALA A 111 3.12 11.51 18.26
N GLY A 112 3.11 10.29 18.80
CA GLY A 112 4.30 9.43 18.89
C GLY A 112 4.92 9.12 17.52
N HIS A 113 4.10 8.78 16.53
CA HIS A 113 4.57 8.52 15.15
C HIS A 113 5.16 9.78 14.49
N THR A 114 4.51 10.94 14.64
CA THR A 114 4.95 12.18 13.99
C THR A 114 6.20 12.79 14.62
N ALA A 115 6.63 12.32 15.78
CA ALA A 115 7.95 12.65 16.32
C ALA A 115 9.09 12.11 15.41
N TYR A 116 8.79 11.17 14.51
CA TYR A 116 9.76 10.59 13.58
C TYR A 116 9.53 11.12 12.16
N PRO A 117 10.52 11.84 11.56
CA PRO A 117 10.35 12.44 10.24
C PRO A 117 10.23 11.42 9.09
N LEU A 118 10.43 10.14 9.37
CA LEU A 118 10.25 9.05 8.43
C LEU A 118 8.77 8.79 8.13
N VAL A 119 7.88 9.01 9.11
CA VAL A 119 6.45 8.69 8.98
C VAL A 119 5.75 9.73 8.09
N ARG A 120 4.96 9.24 7.14
CA ARG A 120 4.22 10.07 6.19
C ARG A 120 2.72 9.84 6.22
N GLY A 121 2.28 8.68 6.64
CA GLY A 121 0.89 8.29 6.66
C GLY A 121 0.61 7.19 7.67
N ILE A 122 -0.66 6.87 7.80
CA ILE A 122 -1.17 5.80 8.65
C ILE A 122 -1.93 4.80 7.80
N ARG A 123 -1.68 3.51 8.05
CA ARG A 123 -2.53 2.42 7.58
C ARG A 123 -3.25 1.79 8.77
N HIS A 124 -4.56 1.80 8.71
CA HIS A 124 -5.44 1.00 9.54
C HIS A 124 -6.45 0.33 8.62
N LYS A 125 -6.36 -0.98 8.47
CA LYS A 125 -7.32 -1.74 7.66
C LYS A 125 -8.68 -1.71 8.36
N PRO A 126 -9.71 -1.05 7.79
CA PRO A 126 -11.03 -1.04 8.41
C PRO A 126 -11.65 -2.43 8.32
N VAL A 127 -12.54 -2.74 9.25
CA VAL A 127 -13.38 -3.93 9.12
C VAL A 127 -14.16 -3.83 7.80
N ALA A 128 -14.05 -4.87 6.98
CA ALA A 128 -14.62 -4.92 5.66
C ALA A 128 -15.61 -6.09 5.52
N ALA A 129 -16.71 -5.84 4.82
CA ALA A 129 -17.68 -6.88 4.48
C ALA A 129 -17.07 -7.91 3.50
N PRO A 130 -17.42 -9.19 3.61
CA PRO A 130 -16.90 -10.22 2.72
C PRO A 130 -17.44 -10.15 1.29
N ALA A 131 -18.53 -9.41 1.06
CA ALA A 131 -19.16 -9.24 -0.25
C ALA A 131 -19.94 -7.91 -0.32
N PRO A 132 -20.23 -7.41 -1.54
CA PRO A 132 -20.92 -6.12 -1.72
C PRO A 132 -22.30 -6.04 -1.03
N ASP A 133 -23.06 -7.14 -1.04
CA ASP A 133 -24.39 -7.24 -0.44
C ASP A 133 -24.36 -7.40 1.09
N LYS A 134 -23.19 -7.45 1.70
CA LYS A 134 -22.95 -7.61 3.13
C LYS A 134 -22.40 -6.37 3.81
N VAL A 135 -22.31 -5.26 3.08
CA VAL A 135 -21.84 -3.98 3.66
C VAL A 135 -22.87 -3.45 4.64
N GLU A 136 -22.45 -3.31 5.91
CA GLU A 136 -23.26 -2.72 6.98
C GLU A 136 -22.70 -1.35 7.37
N ARG A 137 -23.49 -0.30 7.17
CA ARG A 137 -23.12 1.05 7.56
C ARG A 137 -23.05 1.17 9.07
N GLY A 138 -21.98 1.78 9.59
CA GLY A 138 -21.76 1.96 11.02
C GLY A 138 -21.27 0.71 11.75
N ALA A 139 -20.92 -0.35 11.03
CA ALA A 139 -20.31 -1.53 11.64
C ALA A 139 -19.05 -1.13 12.45
N PRO A 140 -18.84 -1.69 13.65
CA PRO A 140 -17.69 -1.34 14.49
C PRO A 140 -16.36 -1.48 13.75
N ALA A 141 -15.49 -0.47 13.89
CA ALA A 141 -14.19 -0.37 13.24
C ALA A 141 -14.22 -0.33 11.69
N SER A 142 -15.38 -0.14 11.06
CA SER A 142 -15.50 0.17 9.62
C SER A 142 -15.22 1.65 9.35
N MET A 143 -15.05 2.03 8.07
CA MET A 143 -14.90 3.44 7.68
C MET A 143 -16.15 4.30 7.97
N SER A 144 -17.30 3.70 8.22
CA SER A 144 -18.54 4.39 8.61
C SER A 144 -18.81 4.39 10.12
N ASP A 145 -17.96 3.72 10.92
CA ASP A 145 -18.03 3.76 12.38
C ASP A 145 -17.70 5.18 12.90
N PRO A 146 -18.61 5.83 13.66
CA PRO A 146 -18.34 7.15 14.24
C PRO A 146 -17.11 7.19 15.17
N VAL A 147 -16.80 6.08 15.86
CA VAL A 147 -15.60 5.99 16.72
C VAL A 147 -14.34 6.01 15.89
N TRP A 148 -14.29 5.18 14.87
CA TRP A 148 -13.17 5.12 13.91
C TRP A 148 -12.97 6.47 13.19
N ARG A 149 -14.06 7.13 12.77
CA ARG A 149 -14.02 8.44 12.10
C ARG A 149 -13.47 9.55 12.97
N ARG A 150 -13.68 9.51 14.29
CA ARG A 150 -13.06 10.49 15.20
C ARG A 150 -11.53 10.40 15.18
N GLY A 151 -10.97 9.19 15.18
CA GLY A 151 -9.53 9.02 15.04
C GLY A 151 -9.01 9.41 13.65
N TYR A 152 -9.76 9.09 12.58
CA TYR A 152 -9.42 9.50 11.22
C TYR A 152 -9.33 11.03 11.08
N ALA A 153 -10.25 11.78 11.68
CA ALA A 153 -10.27 13.24 11.65
C ALA A 153 -8.99 13.89 12.20
N LEU A 154 -8.23 13.18 13.02
CA LEU A 154 -6.96 13.69 13.55
C LEU A 154 -5.83 13.66 12.53
N LEU A 155 -5.90 12.84 11.48
CA LEU A 155 -4.79 12.64 10.53
C LEU A 155 -4.34 13.94 9.87
N ALA A 156 -5.29 14.78 9.42
CA ALA A 156 -4.98 16.07 8.81
C ALA A 156 -4.21 16.99 9.76
N ARG A 157 -4.60 17.02 11.05
CA ARG A 157 -3.92 17.83 12.09
C ARG A 157 -2.45 17.44 12.27
N TYR A 158 -2.16 16.15 12.10
CA TYR A 158 -0.79 15.61 12.19
C TYR A 158 -0.06 15.58 10.85
N GLY A 159 -0.66 16.12 9.77
CA GLY A 159 -0.06 16.14 8.44
C GLY A 159 0.13 14.76 7.82
N LEU A 160 -0.67 13.79 8.24
CA LEU A 160 -0.61 12.39 7.80
C LEU A 160 -1.64 12.11 6.70
N HIS A 161 -1.25 11.33 5.68
CA HIS A 161 -2.20 10.75 4.74
C HIS A 161 -2.74 9.40 5.26
N TYR A 162 -3.85 8.97 4.71
CA TYR A 162 -4.43 7.67 5.02
C TYR A 162 -4.16 6.66 3.90
N GLU A 163 -3.70 5.46 4.27
CA GLU A 163 -3.53 4.32 3.37
C GLU A 163 -4.69 3.34 3.53
N LEU A 164 -5.54 3.28 2.52
CA LEU A 164 -6.72 2.43 2.53
C LEU A 164 -6.43 1.06 1.92
N GLN A 165 -6.58 0.01 2.72
CA GLN A 165 -6.67 -1.36 2.22
C GLN A 165 -8.05 -1.93 2.56
N ALA A 166 -8.96 -1.88 1.62
CA ALA A 166 -10.32 -2.44 1.70
C ALA A 166 -10.75 -2.92 0.31
N PRO A 167 -11.74 -3.82 0.20
CA PRO A 167 -12.34 -4.19 -1.07
C PRO A 167 -13.10 -3.01 -1.70
N TRP A 168 -13.17 -2.98 -3.03
CA TRP A 168 -13.75 -1.91 -3.82
C TRP A 168 -15.23 -1.60 -3.51
N TRP A 169 -15.99 -2.55 -2.97
CA TRP A 169 -17.39 -2.34 -2.60
C TRP A 169 -17.59 -1.45 -1.37
N HIS A 170 -16.51 -1.04 -0.71
CA HIS A 170 -16.53 -0.01 0.33
C HIS A 170 -16.36 1.43 -0.21
N VAL A 171 -16.51 1.63 -1.52
CA VAL A 171 -16.33 2.95 -2.17
C VAL A 171 -17.30 4.01 -1.62
N ASP A 172 -18.52 3.64 -1.24
CA ASP A 172 -19.49 4.60 -0.66
C ASP A 172 -19.01 5.14 0.68
N GLU A 173 -18.49 4.27 1.55
CA GLU A 173 -17.93 4.67 2.84
C GLU A 173 -16.67 5.54 2.65
N LEU A 174 -15.84 5.22 1.65
CA LEU A 174 -14.66 6.02 1.31
C LEU A 174 -15.07 7.42 0.86
N LEU A 175 -16.07 7.56 0.00
CA LEU A 175 -16.51 8.87 -0.51
C LEU A 175 -17.10 9.73 0.62
N ASP A 176 -17.95 9.15 1.48
CA ASP A 176 -18.47 9.86 2.65
C ASP A 176 -17.36 10.30 3.61
N LEU A 177 -16.30 9.50 3.72
CA LEU A 177 -15.15 9.84 4.56
C LEU A 177 -14.36 11.02 3.98
N ILE A 178 -14.12 10.99 2.67
CA ILE A 178 -13.39 12.03 1.92
C ILE A 178 -14.18 13.35 1.93
N ASP A 179 -15.48 13.28 1.73
CA ASP A 179 -16.34 14.48 1.73
C ASP A 179 -16.37 15.15 3.12
N ALA A 180 -16.34 14.33 4.19
CA ALA A 180 -16.27 14.85 5.55
C ALA A 180 -14.88 15.37 5.95
N HIS A 181 -13.82 14.88 5.32
CA HIS A 181 -12.42 15.19 5.65
C HIS A 181 -11.58 15.48 4.40
N PRO A 182 -11.88 16.57 3.65
CA PRO A 182 -11.26 16.84 2.34
C PRO A 182 -9.76 17.13 2.41
N ASP A 183 -9.25 17.52 3.57
CA ASP A 183 -7.83 17.87 3.78
C ASP A 183 -6.94 16.65 4.05
N THR A 184 -7.51 15.43 4.22
CA THR A 184 -6.75 14.21 4.42
C THR A 184 -6.54 13.50 3.07
N PRO A 185 -5.30 13.46 2.52
CA PRO A 185 -5.04 12.69 1.32
C PRO A 185 -5.23 11.19 1.58
N VAL A 186 -5.75 10.48 0.59
CA VAL A 186 -5.95 9.03 0.65
C VAL A 186 -5.14 8.33 -0.42
N VAL A 187 -4.49 7.22 -0.07
CA VAL A 187 -3.82 6.33 -1.01
C VAL A 187 -4.47 4.95 -0.95
N ILE A 188 -5.17 4.57 -1.99
CA ILE A 188 -5.79 3.25 -2.08
C ILE A 188 -4.70 2.20 -2.37
N ASN A 189 -4.63 1.16 -1.54
CA ASN A 189 -3.71 0.05 -1.74
C ASN A 189 -4.26 -0.98 -2.73
N HIS A 190 -3.35 -1.60 -3.48
CA HIS A 190 -3.61 -2.82 -4.25
C HIS A 190 -4.79 -2.70 -5.22
N THR A 191 -4.85 -1.59 -5.96
CA THR A 191 -5.90 -1.32 -6.95
C THR A 191 -7.33 -1.50 -6.42
N PHE A 192 -7.53 -1.25 -5.11
CA PHE A 192 -8.83 -1.44 -4.44
C PHE A 192 -9.31 -2.90 -4.47
N LEU A 193 -8.36 -3.86 -4.45
CA LEU A 193 -8.55 -5.31 -4.33
C LEU A 193 -9.51 -5.92 -5.36
N PRO A 194 -9.19 -5.95 -6.67
CA PRO A 194 -9.99 -6.63 -7.70
C PRO A 194 -9.80 -8.16 -7.63
N ALA A 195 -10.23 -8.80 -6.53
CA ALA A 195 -10.03 -10.24 -6.31
C ALA A 195 -10.94 -11.09 -7.20
N ASP A 196 -12.19 -10.67 -7.38
CA ASP A 196 -13.11 -11.29 -8.34
C ASP A 196 -12.83 -10.80 -9.76
N ARG A 197 -12.34 -11.71 -10.60
CA ARG A 197 -12.00 -11.46 -12.01
C ARG A 197 -13.11 -11.85 -12.98
N SER A 198 -14.31 -12.19 -12.48
CA SER A 198 -15.48 -12.36 -13.33
C SER A 198 -15.84 -11.07 -14.08
N PRO A 199 -16.55 -11.13 -15.21
CA PRO A 199 -17.00 -9.93 -15.91
C PRO A 199 -17.80 -8.98 -15.01
N GLU A 200 -18.63 -9.50 -14.13
CA GLU A 200 -19.44 -8.76 -13.16
C GLU A 200 -18.57 -8.12 -12.07
N GLY A 201 -17.61 -8.87 -11.51
CA GLY A 201 -16.66 -8.37 -10.52
C GLY A 201 -15.79 -7.23 -11.07
N ILE A 202 -15.27 -7.40 -12.28
CA ILE A 202 -14.49 -6.37 -12.97
C ILE A 202 -15.34 -5.12 -13.30
N ALA A 203 -16.59 -5.30 -13.73
CA ALA A 203 -17.48 -4.17 -13.99
C ALA A 203 -17.77 -3.35 -12.73
N GLY A 204 -18.07 -4.03 -11.61
CA GLY A 204 -18.29 -3.39 -10.31
C GLY A 204 -17.03 -2.66 -9.81
N TRP A 205 -15.87 -3.31 -9.90
CA TRP A 205 -14.58 -2.73 -9.55
C TRP A 205 -14.27 -1.46 -10.37
N ARG A 206 -14.42 -1.50 -11.70
CA ARG A 206 -14.23 -0.32 -12.58
C ARG A 206 -15.15 0.84 -12.19
N GLN A 207 -16.41 0.53 -11.87
CA GLN A 207 -17.36 1.56 -11.44
C GLN A 207 -16.91 2.20 -10.10
N ALA A 208 -16.47 1.39 -9.14
CA ALA A 208 -15.95 1.88 -7.87
C ALA A 208 -14.70 2.73 -8.06
N LEU A 209 -13.75 2.31 -8.94
CA LEU A 209 -12.57 3.11 -9.26
C LEU A 209 -12.94 4.47 -9.85
N LYS A 210 -13.86 4.54 -10.82
CA LYS A 210 -14.33 5.80 -11.42
C LYS A 210 -14.89 6.75 -10.36
N ARG A 211 -15.63 6.23 -9.41
CA ARG A 211 -16.18 6.99 -8.31
C ARG A 211 -15.08 7.48 -7.34
N ALA A 212 -14.15 6.62 -6.95
CA ALA A 212 -13.01 7.02 -6.11
C ALA A 212 -12.11 8.04 -6.82
N ALA A 213 -11.90 7.89 -8.14
CA ALA A 213 -11.09 8.80 -8.95
C ALA A 213 -11.71 10.20 -9.12
N SER A 214 -13.02 10.38 -8.86
CA SER A 214 -13.64 11.70 -8.89
C SER A 214 -13.13 12.62 -7.77
N ALA A 215 -12.57 12.06 -6.70
CA ALA A 215 -11.97 12.81 -5.61
C ALA A 215 -10.49 13.11 -5.89
N PRO A 216 -10.08 14.39 -6.04
CA PRO A 216 -8.72 14.75 -6.47
C PRO A 216 -7.63 14.39 -5.45
N GLN A 217 -7.97 14.28 -4.15
CA GLN A 217 -7.05 13.91 -3.07
C GLN A 217 -6.76 12.41 -3.00
N VAL A 218 -7.37 11.58 -3.87
CA VAL A 218 -7.17 10.13 -3.89
C VAL A 218 -6.11 9.76 -4.91
N SER A 219 -5.09 9.02 -4.46
CA SER A 219 -4.11 8.30 -5.28
C SER A 219 -4.28 6.79 -5.11
N ILE A 220 -3.71 5.99 -6.00
CA ILE A 220 -3.87 4.54 -5.97
C ILE A 220 -2.55 3.81 -6.27
N LYS A 221 -2.29 2.73 -5.54
CA LYS A 221 -1.14 1.84 -5.79
C LYS A 221 -1.55 0.68 -6.68
N ILE A 222 -0.79 0.48 -7.74
CA ILE A 222 -0.86 -0.71 -8.59
C ILE A 222 0.13 -1.72 -8.02
N SER A 223 -0.37 -2.61 -7.19
CA SER A 223 0.37 -3.64 -6.45
C SER A 223 -0.60 -4.70 -5.94
N GLY A 224 -0.10 -5.82 -5.43
CA GLY A 224 -0.95 -6.80 -4.78
C GLY A 224 -2.03 -7.40 -5.70
N ILE A 225 -1.76 -7.51 -6.99
CA ILE A 225 -2.71 -7.95 -8.02
C ILE A 225 -2.53 -9.41 -8.46
N GLY A 226 -1.65 -10.15 -7.78
CA GLY A 226 -1.52 -11.60 -7.99
C GLY A 226 -2.83 -12.34 -7.70
N LEU A 227 -2.95 -13.54 -8.25
CA LEU A 227 -4.10 -14.43 -8.06
C LEU A 227 -3.73 -15.62 -7.16
N PRO A 228 -4.65 -16.10 -6.30
CA PRO A 228 -4.39 -17.26 -5.45
C PRO A 228 -4.01 -18.50 -6.25
N GLY A 229 -2.94 -19.20 -5.82
CA GLY A 229 -2.53 -20.48 -6.41
C GLY A 229 -2.04 -20.41 -7.86
N ARG A 230 -1.76 -19.22 -8.39
CA ARG A 230 -1.26 -18.99 -9.75
C ARG A 230 -0.01 -18.12 -9.72
N PRO A 231 1.00 -18.43 -10.58
CA PRO A 231 2.10 -17.49 -10.79
C PRO A 231 1.58 -16.15 -11.33
N TRP A 232 2.22 -15.07 -10.89
CA TRP A 232 1.94 -13.75 -11.43
C TRP A 232 2.26 -13.71 -12.93
N SER A 233 1.32 -13.25 -13.73
CA SER A 233 1.50 -13.09 -15.18
C SER A 233 1.00 -11.74 -15.65
N LEU A 234 1.64 -11.20 -16.69
CA LEU A 234 1.16 -9.98 -17.33
C LEU A 234 -0.19 -10.21 -18.03
N GLU A 235 -0.43 -11.40 -18.57
CA GLU A 235 -1.70 -11.75 -19.22
C GLU A 235 -2.89 -11.56 -18.26
N ASP A 236 -2.79 -12.08 -17.03
CA ASP A 236 -3.83 -11.96 -16.01
C ASP A 236 -4.01 -10.52 -15.50
N ASN A 237 -2.95 -9.70 -15.54
CA ASN A 237 -2.91 -8.42 -14.83
C ASN A 237 -2.87 -7.18 -15.74
N ARG A 238 -2.56 -7.31 -17.04
CA ARG A 238 -2.45 -6.18 -17.97
C ARG A 238 -3.69 -5.28 -17.95
N GLN A 239 -4.87 -5.87 -18.02
CA GLN A 239 -6.11 -5.08 -18.06
C GLN A 239 -6.36 -4.32 -16.75
N ILE A 240 -6.05 -4.93 -15.61
CA ILE A 240 -6.16 -4.26 -14.29
C ILE A 240 -5.22 -3.07 -14.21
N ILE A 241 -3.99 -3.22 -14.67
CA ILE A 241 -2.99 -2.15 -14.69
C ILE A 241 -3.47 -0.99 -15.56
N LEU A 242 -3.87 -1.29 -16.81
CA LEU A 242 -4.26 -0.28 -17.78
C LEU A 242 -5.56 0.43 -17.39
N ASP A 243 -6.58 -0.30 -16.94
CA ASP A 243 -7.83 0.29 -16.45
C ASP A 243 -7.60 1.22 -15.26
N THR A 244 -6.70 0.82 -14.33
CA THR A 244 -6.38 1.66 -13.17
C THR A 244 -5.73 2.98 -13.62
N ILE A 245 -4.77 2.91 -14.55
CA ILE A 245 -4.09 4.10 -15.10
C ILE A 245 -5.07 4.96 -15.90
N GLU A 246 -5.92 4.37 -16.74
CA GLU A 246 -6.92 5.09 -17.52
C GLU A 246 -7.91 5.86 -16.62
N ILE A 247 -8.39 5.21 -15.56
CA ILE A 247 -9.42 5.76 -14.69
C ILE A 247 -8.86 6.83 -13.75
N PHE A 248 -7.70 6.61 -13.11
CA PHE A 248 -7.10 7.55 -12.16
C PHE A 248 -6.21 8.62 -12.82
N GLY A 249 -5.75 8.34 -14.04
CA GLY A 249 -4.72 9.13 -14.71
C GLY A 249 -3.32 8.83 -14.18
N VAL A 250 -2.31 9.05 -15.02
CA VAL A 250 -0.90 8.77 -14.72
C VAL A 250 -0.37 9.54 -13.51
N ASP A 251 -0.95 10.70 -13.19
CA ASP A 251 -0.49 11.55 -12.08
C ASP A 251 -0.87 11.02 -10.69
N ARG A 252 -1.81 10.08 -10.60
CA ARG A 252 -2.31 9.57 -9.32
C ARG A 252 -2.11 8.08 -9.12
N CYS A 253 -1.41 7.40 -10.01
CA CYS A 253 -1.05 5.98 -9.90
C CYS A 253 0.40 5.82 -9.48
N LEU A 254 0.67 4.83 -8.61
CA LEU A 254 2.01 4.46 -8.14
C LEU A 254 2.21 2.96 -8.31
N PHE A 255 3.31 2.54 -8.92
CA PHE A 255 3.70 1.12 -8.87
C PHE A 255 4.36 0.76 -7.55
N ALA A 256 4.09 -0.46 -7.10
CA ALA A 256 4.67 -0.98 -5.88
C ALA A 256 4.78 -2.51 -5.90
N SER A 257 5.78 -3.05 -5.21
CA SER A 257 6.07 -4.49 -5.23
C SER A 257 5.17 -5.31 -4.30
N ASN A 258 4.76 -4.72 -3.17
CA ASN A 258 4.18 -5.45 -2.04
C ASN A 258 5.05 -6.61 -1.53
N PHE A 259 6.39 -6.51 -1.65
CA PHE A 259 7.31 -7.54 -1.17
C PHE A 259 7.45 -7.52 0.36
N PRO A 260 7.66 -8.69 0.98
CA PRO A 260 7.76 -10.01 0.38
C PRO A 260 6.43 -10.71 0.13
N VAL A 261 5.29 -10.08 0.39
CA VAL A 261 3.96 -10.69 0.27
C VAL A 261 3.67 -11.19 -1.16
N ASP A 262 3.92 -10.36 -2.17
CA ASP A 262 3.70 -10.75 -3.57
C ASP A 262 4.77 -11.73 -4.10
N GLY A 263 5.83 -11.97 -3.31
CA GLY A 263 6.76 -13.07 -3.52
C GLY A 263 6.11 -14.45 -3.48
N LEU A 264 4.89 -14.57 -2.93
CA LEU A 264 4.07 -15.77 -2.99
C LEU A 264 3.52 -16.06 -4.39
N CYS A 265 3.44 -15.04 -5.25
CA CYS A 265 2.89 -15.16 -6.60
C CYS A 265 3.96 -15.03 -7.67
N GLY A 266 5.04 -14.27 -7.45
CA GLY A 266 6.07 -14.05 -8.46
C GLY A 266 7.31 -13.36 -7.92
N SER A 267 8.40 -13.36 -8.70
CA SER A 267 9.59 -12.61 -8.33
C SER A 267 9.36 -11.10 -8.48
N PHE A 268 10.15 -10.30 -7.78
CA PHE A 268 10.17 -8.84 -7.94
C PHE A 268 10.40 -8.46 -9.41
N GLU A 269 11.35 -9.13 -10.06
CA GLU A 269 11.65 -8.93 -11.48
C GLU A 269 10.44 -9.20 -12.36
N THR A 270 9.76 -10.36 -12.19
CA THR A 270 8.56 -10.70 -12.97
C THR A 270 7.49 -9.61 -12.85
N ILE A 271 7.26 -9.09 -11.65
CA ILE A 271 6.22 -8.09 -11.39
C ILE A 271 6.60 -6.76 -12.04
N TYR A 272 7.81 -6.25 -11.81
CA TYR A 272 8.23 -4.97 -12.38
C TYR A 272 8.48 -5.01 -13.88
N ASP A 273 8.97 -6.13 -14.44
CA ASP A 273 9.03 -6.34 -15.89
C ASP A 273 7.61 -6.31 -16.49
N GLY A 274 6.65 -6.93 -15.82
CA GLY A 274 5.25 -6.85 -16.20
C GLY A 274 4.69 -5.43 -16.18
N PHE A 275 4.99 -4.63 -15.16
CA PHE A 275 4.60 -3.21 -15.11
C PHE A 275 5.25 -2.40 -16.24
N LYS A 276 6.55 -2.61 -16.48
CA LYS A 276 7.28 -1.95 -17.57
C LYS A 276 6.71 -2.31 -18.93
N GLU A 277 6.44 -3.58 -19.16
CA GLU A 277 5.87 -4.07 -20.42
C GLU A 277 4.39 -3.61 -20.61
N ALA A 278 3.58 -3.55 -19.53
CA ALA A 278 2.22 -3.03 -19.61
C ALA A 278 2.18 -1.56 -20.04
N THR A 279 3.20 -0.79 -19.68
CA THR A 279 3.27 0.66 -19.89
C THR A 279 4.27 1.07 -20.96
N ARG A 280 4.82 0.13 -21.75
CA ARG A 280 5.89 0.42 -22.71
C ARG A 280 5.52 1.45 -23.76
N ASP A 281 4.24 1.50 -24.14
CA ASP A 281 3.72 2.39 -25.17
C ASP A 281 3.36 3.80 -24.62
N LEU A 282 3.44 4.01 -23.30
CA LEU A 282 3.25 5.32 -22.69
C LEU A 282 4.50 6.21 -22.91
N PRO A 283 4.30 7.53 -23.01
CA PRO A 283 5.41 8.49 -23.01
C PRO A 283 6.34 8.27 -21.80
N ARG A 284 7.65 8.48 -21.98
CA ARG A 284 8.63 8.34 -20.90
C ARG A 284 8.28 9.22 -19.69
N SER A 285 7.79 10.43 -19.89
CA SER A 285 7.36 11.32 -18.82
C SER A 285 6.25 10.70 -17.96
N ASP A 286 5.32 10.01 -18.58
CA ASP A 286 4.22 9.35 -17.87
C ASP A 286 4.70 8.10 -17.11
N ARG A 287 5.60 7.34 -17.73
CA ARG A 287 6.26 6.21 -17.03
C ARG A 287 7.08 6.70 -15.83
N LEU A 288 7.81 7.82 -15.94
CA LEU A 288 8.52 8.41 -14.81
C LEU A 288 7.59 8.76 -13.65
N LYS A 289 6.40 9.31 -13.93
CA LYS A 289 5.39 9.57 -12.91
C LYS A 289 4.96 8.30 -12.19
N LEU A 290 4.60 7.25 -12.95
CA LEU A 290 4.10 5.98 -12.42
C LEU A 290 5.13 5.24 -11.56
N PHE A 291 6.39 5.24 -11.98
CA PHE A 291 7.46 4.47 -11.33
C PHE A 291 8.23 5.26 -10.27
N HIS A 292 8.13 6.61 -10.26
CA HIS A 292 9.03 7.43 -9.45
C HIS A 292 8.39 8.72 -8.92
N ASP A 293 7.99 9.67 -9.80
CA ASP A 293 7.70 11.04 -9.39
C ASP A 293 6.46 11.14 -8.48
N ASN A 294 5.44 10.32 -8.73
CA ASN A 294 4.23 10.30 -7.90
C ASN A 294 4.55 9.84 -6.46
N ALA A 295 5.48 8.90 -6.29
CA ALA A 295 5.90 8.48 -4.96
C ALA A 295 6.63 9.61 -4.22
N ILE A 296 7.48 10.39 -4.91
CA ILE A 296 8.10 11.60 -4.33
C ILE A 296 7.03 12.55 -3.81
N ARG A 297 6.05 12.88 -4.64
CA ARG A 297 4.98 13.81 -4.29
C ARG A 297 4.10 13.29 -3.15
N VAL A 298 3.62 12.05 -3.25
CA VAL A 298 2.68 11.46 -2.28
C VAL A 298 3.32 11.30 -0.90
N TYR A 299 4.56 10.80 -0.85
CA TYR A 299 5.28 10.58 0.40
C TYR A 299 6.16 11.76 0.81
N ARG A 300 6.13 12.88 0.07
CA ARG A 300 6.92 14.09 0.35
C ARG A 300 8.40 13.75 0.56
N LEU A 301 8.96 12.93 -0.36
CA LEU A 301 10.35 12.49 -0.28
C LEU A 301 11.28 13.64 -0.66
N SER A 302 12.35 13.81 0.12
CA SER A 302 13.41 14.76 -0.21
C SER A 302 14.59 13.99 -0.80
N PHE A 303 14.86 14.20 -2.07
CA PHE A 303 16.09 13.73 -2.70
C PHE A 303 17.00 14.93 -3.01
N PRO A 304 18.33 14.76 -2.95
CA PRO A 304 19.22 15.71 -3.57
C PRO A 304 18.82 15.83 -5.04
N THR A 305 18.58 17.05 -5.50
CA THR A 305 18.33 17.29 -6.93
C THR A 305 19.47 16.64 -7.72
N LEU A 306 19.15 15.67 -8.55
CA LEU A 306 20.12 15.13 -9.50
C LEU A 306 20.43 16.27 -10.46
N ALA A 307 21.62 16.84 -10.31
CA ALA A 307 22.14 17.89 -11.18
C ALA A 307 22.44 17.32 -12.57
#